data_3282f5e8428905890828c73925c7584e
#
_entry.id   3282f5e8428905890828c73925c7584e
#
_cell.length_a   1.000
_cell.length_b   1.000
_cell.length_c   1.000
_cell.angle_alpha   90.00
_cell.angle_beta   90.00
_cell.angle_gamma   90.00
#
_symmetry.space_group_name_H-M   'P 1'
#
loop_
_entity.id
_entity.type
_entity.pdbx_description
1 polymer ?
#
loop_
_entity_poly.entity_id
_entity_poly.type
_entity_poly.pdbx_seq_one_letter_code
_entity_poly.pdbx_strand_id
1 'polypeptide(L)'
;MIYIGIDVAKDKHDCFITNSEGEVLFNAFTIPNNADGFHDLFQKISSLTNDFSNVKVGLEATGHYNYNLLGFLIDKGLPTFVINPLHTNLFRKSLSLRQTKTDKVDAHTIALMMMSGVNLQSYSNTSYHNEELKSLTRYRFDKVQERAKLKTSISRLVNILFPELEKLVPSLHMVSILSLIHI
;
A
#
# COMPACT_ATOMS: atom_id res chain seq x y z
N MET A 1 -13.25 -15.32 18.41
CA MET A 1 -12.49 -14.32 17.63
C MET A 1 -12.25 -14.86 16.23
N ILE A 2 -12.36 -14.02 15.21
CA ILE A 2 -12.20 -14.39 13.80
C ILE A 2 -10.89 -13.77 13.30
N TYR A 3 -10.10 -14.54 12.58
CA TYR A 3 -8.83 -14.14 12.01
C TYR A 3 -8.88 -14.25 10.48
N ILE A 4 -8.48 -13.19 9.82
CA ILE A 4 -8.47 -13.08 8.37
C ILE A 4 -7.05 -12.80 7.93
N GLY A 5 -6.50 -13.66 7.09
CA GLY A 5 -5.22 -13.44 6.45
C GLY A 5 -5.41 -13.08 4.99
N ILE A 6 -4.72 -12.04 4.54
CA ILE A 6 -4.81 -11.56 3.16
C ILE A 6 -3.40 -11.40 2.59
N ASP A 7 -3.12 -12.19 1.57
CA ASP A 7 -1.94 -11.99 0.71
C ASP A 7 -2.28 -11.01 -0.40
N VAL A 8 -1.51 -9.93 -0.46
CA VAL A 8 -1.80 -8.77 -1.31
C VAL A 8 -0.98 -8.83 -2.59
N ALA A 9 -1.67 -8.78 -3.74
CA ALA A 9 -1.03 -8.65 -5.04
C ALA A 9 -1.65 -7.49 -5.85
N LYS A 10 -1.09 -7.20 -7.02
CA LYS A 10 -1.46 -6.06 -7.85
C LYS A 10 -2.92 -6.11 -8.31
N ASP A 11 -3.34 -7.23 -8.86
CA ASP A 11 -4.63 -7.36 -9.55
C ASP A 11 -5.69 -8.10 -8.72
N LYS A 12 -5.26 -8.87 -7.74
CA LYS A 12 -6.10 -9.73 -6.91
C LYS A 12 -5.49 -9.92 -5.52
N HIS A 13 -6.30 -10.29 -4.55
CA HIS A 13 -5.86 -10.65 -3.20
C HIS A 13 -6.36 -12.04 -2.86
N ASP A 14 -5.50 -12.86 -2.26
CA ASP A 14 -5.89 -14.18 -1.74
C ASP A 14 -6.21 -14.06 -0.25
N CYS A 15 -7.39 -14.55 0.14
CA CYS A 15 -7.96 -14.40 1.48
C CYS A 15 -8.21 -15.75 2.12
N PHE A 16 -8.05 -15.82 3.44
CA PHE A 16 -8.37 -17.00 4.25
C PHE A 16 -8.99 -16.57 5.58
N ILE A 17 -10.04 -17.26 6.02
CA ILE A 17 -10.76 -16.90 7.26
C ILE A 17 -10.87 -18.10 8.18
N THR A 18 -10.44 -17.94 9.44
CA THR A 18 -10.51 -18.96 10.49
C THR A 18 -10.97 -18.37 11.82
N ASN A 19 -11.45 -19.21 12.74
CA ASN A 19 -11.74 -18.80 14.10
C ASN A 19 -10.57 -19.10 15.07
N SER A 20 -10.75 -18.72 16.36
CA SER A 20 -9.75 -18.96 17.41
C SER A 20 -9.50 -20.42 17.76
N GLU A 21 -10.34 -21.34 17.31
CA GLU A 21 -10.20 -22.77 17.52
C GLU A 21 -9.46 -23.44 16.35
N GLY A 22 -9.12 -22.67 15.30
CA GLY A 22 -8.48 -23.16 14.10
C GLY A 22 -9.45 -23.75 13.07
N GLU A 23 -10.76 -23.61 13.29
CA GLU A 23 -11.77 -24.04 12.33
C GLU A 23 -11.77 -23.09 11.12
N VAL A 24 -11.75 -23.66 9.93
CA VAL A 24 -11.77 -22.91 8.67
C VAL A 24 -13.19 -22.46 8.37
N LEU A 25 -13.45 -21.16 8.49
CA LEU A 25 -14.75 -20.57 8.19
C LEU A 25 -14.93 -20.31 6.69
N PHE A 26 -13.90 -19.80 6.04
CA PHE A 26 -13.80 -19.72 4.58
C PHE A 26 -12.43 -20.21 4.15
N ASN A 27 -12.41 -21.26 3.34
CA ASN A 27 -11.17 -21.74 2.72
C ASN A 27 -10.61 -20.68 1.77
N ALA A 28 -9.33 -20.81 1.38
CA ALA A 28 -8.65 -19.83 0.56
C ALA A 28 -9.46 -19.47 -0.69
N PHE A 29 -9.80 -18.19 -0.82
CA PHE A 29 -10.55 -17.60 -1.94
C PHE A 29 -9.85 -16.33 -2.40
N THR A 30 -10.11 -15.96 -3.64
CA THR A 30 -9.49 -14.80 -4.28
C THR A 30 -10.54 -13.72 -4.52
N ILE A 31 -10.16 -12.47 -4.26
CA ILE A 31 -10.95 -11.28 -4.59
C ILE A 31 -10.16 -10.39 -5.56
N PRO A 32 -10.82 -9.70 -6.52
CA PRO A 32 -10.16 -8.69 -7.35
C PRO A 32 -9.78 -7.46 -6.51
N ASN A 33 -8.69 -6.77 -6.92
CA ASN A 33 -8.27 -5.52 -6.28
C ASN A 33 -9.10 -4.34 -6.78
N ASN A 34 -10.39 -4.32 -6.44
CA ASN A 34 -11.35 -3.27 -6.77
C ASN A 34 -12.48 -3.21 -5.74
N ALA A 35 -13.38 -2.23 -5.89
CA ALA A 35 -14.48 -2.00 -4.96
C ALA A 35 -15.40 -3.23 -4.79
N ASP A 36 -15.69 -3.96 -5.87
CA ASP A 36 -16.58 -5.13 -5.83
C ASP A 36 -15.94 -6.26 -5.01
N GLY A 37 -14.63 -6.51 -5.22
CA GLY A 37 -13.90 -7.52 -4.45
C GLY A 37 -13.82 -7.16 -2.96
N PHE A 38 -13.63 -5.89 -2.63
CA PHE A 38 -13.62 -5.44 -1.23
C PHE A 38 -14.99 -5.58 -0.57
N HIS A 39 -16.06 -5.31 -1.30
CA HIS A 39 -17.43 -5.53 -0.82
C HIS A 39 -17.75 -7.02 -0.65
N ASP A 40 -17.31 -7.88 -1.56
CA ASP A 40 -17.46 -9.34 -1.42
C ASP A 40 -16.76 -9.85 -0.15
N LEU A 41 -15.52 -9.43 0.11
CA LEU A 41 -14.81 -9.75 1.35
C LEU A 41 -15.60 -9.26 2.57
N PHE A 42 -16.08 -8.02 2.57
CA PHE A 42 -16.81 -7.44 3.68
C PHE A 42 -18.14 -8.16 3.93
N GLN A 43 -18.86 -8.57 2.88
CA GLN A 43 -20.09 -9.38 3.01
C GLN A 43 -19.81 -10.73 3.66
N LYS A 44 -18.72 -11.41 3.27
CA LYS A 44 -18.30 -12.66 3.90
C LYS A 44 -18.01 -12.48 5.40
N ILE A 45 -17.30 -11.41 5.75
CA ILE A 45 -17.01 -11.08 7.16
C ILE A 45 -18.31 -10.81 7.92
N SER A 46 -19.20 -9.98 7.37
CA SER A 46 -20.47 -9.61 7.98
C SER A 46 -21.44 -10.80 8.12
N SER A 47 -21.32 -11.83 7.28
CA SER A 47 -22.09 -13.07 7.43
C SER A 47 -21.68 -13.91 8.65
N LEU A 48 -20.46 -13.71 9.16
CA LEU A 48 -19.91 -14.44 10.30
C LEU A 48 -20.14 -13.72 11.64
N THR A 49 -20.16 -12.39 11.63
CA THR A 49 -20.34 -11.59 12.86
C THR A 49 -20.81 -10.17 12.55
N ASN A 50 -21.60 -9.61 13.47
CA ASN A 50 -21.97 -8.19 13.48
C ASN A 50 -21.04 -7.37 14.41
N ASP A 51 -20.22 -8.04 15.21
CA ASP A 51 -19.27 -7.39 16.13
C ASP A 51 -17.87 -7.47 15.55
N PHE A 52 -17.46 -6.39 14.90
CA PHE A 52 -16.15 -6.28 14.27
C PHE A 52 -14.99 -6.12 15.27
N SER A 53 -15.25 -5.86 16.56
CA SER A 53 -14.21 -5.86 17.58
C SER A 53 -13.60 -7.26 17.79
N ASN A 54 -14.36 -8.30 17.46
CA ASN A 54 -13.94 -9.69 17.49
C ASN A 54 -13.31 -10.20 16.18
N VAL A 55 -12.98 -9.30 15.27
CA VAL A 55 -12.32 -9.63 14.00
C VAL A 55 -10.92 -9.04 14.00
N LYS A 56 -9.94 -9.78 13.47
CA LYS A 56 -8.59 -9.28 13.21
C LYS A 56 -8.21 -9.60 11.77
N VAL A 57 -7.85 -8.56 11.02
CA VAL A 57 -7.45 -8.69 9.61
C VAL A 57 -5.95 -8.44 9.47
N GLY A 58 -5.21 -9.44 9.00
CA GLY A 58 -3.78 -9.32 8.68
C GLY A 58 -3.58 -9.14 7.18
N LEU A 59 -2.83 -8.10 6.79
CA LEU A 59 -2.42 -7.82 5.41
C LEU A 59 -0.91 -7.90 5.29
N GLU A 60 -0.38 -8.57 4.27
CA GLU A 60 1.04 -8.46 3.96
C GLU A 60 1.35 -7.11 3.29
N ALA A 61 2.41 -6.42 3.75
CA ALA A 61 2.84 -5.14 3.22
C ALA A 61 3.61 -5.32 1.90
N THR A 62 2.91 -5.63 0.81
CA THR A 62 3.51 -5.80 -0.50
C THR A 62 3.42 -4.51 -1.33
N GLY A 63 4.47 -3.69 -1.26
CA GLY A 63 4.55 -2.42 -1.99
C GLY A 63 3.42 -1.46 -1.61
N HIS A 64 2.76 -0.90 -2.64
CA HIS A 64 1.64 0.04 -2.48
C HIS A 64 0.26 -0.59 -2.75
N TYR A 65 0.21 -1.87 -3.09
CA TYR A 65 -1.03 -2.52 -3.52
C TYR A 65 -2.03 -2.77 -2.38
N ASN A 66 -1.57 -2.74 -1.14
CA ASN A 66 -2.41 -2.93 0.04
C ASN A 66 -3.20 -1.67 0.45
N TYR A 67 -2.81 -0.46 -0.01
CA TYR A 67 -3.38 0.79 0.52
C TYR A 67 -4.89 0.91 0.29
N ASN A 68 -5.39 0.56 -0.89
CA ASN A 68 -6.81 0.68 -1.20
C ASN A 68 -7.66 -0.24 -0.31
N LEU A 69 -7.24 -1.50 -0.19
CA LEU A 69 -7.92 -2.46 0.68
C LEU A 69 -7.79 -2.07 2.16
N LEU A 70 -6.61 -1.61 2.59
CA LEU A 70 -6.36 -1.14 3.96
C LEU A 70 -7.29 0.01 4.32
N GLY A 71 -7.40 1.04 3.47
CA GLY A 71 -8.30 2.17 3.66
C GLY A 71 -9.74 1.71 3.80
N PHE A 72 -10.20 0.85 2.89
CA PHE A 72 -11.56 0.28 2.94
C PHE A 72 -11.85 -0.47 4.24
N LEU A 73 -10.93 -1.32 4.72
CA LEU A 73 -11.11 -2.09 5.96
C LEU A 73 -11.14 -1.19 7.20
N ILE A 74 -10.28 -0.16 7.25
CA ILE A 74 -10.27 0.84 8.32
C ILE A 74 -11.59 1.64 8.34
N ASP A 75 -12.09 2.07 7.18
CA ASP A 75 -13.36 2.79 7.06
C ASP A 75 -14.56 1.95 7.51
N LYS A 76 -14.46 0.61 7.37
CA LYS A 76 -15.45 -0.32 7.90
C LYS A 76 -15.29 -0.64 9.39
N GLY A 77 -14.31 -0.04 10.06
CA GLY A 77 -14.04 -0.24 11.48
C GLY A 77 -13.43 -1.59 11.83
N LEU A 78 -12.82 -2.29 10.87
CA LEU A 78 -12.19 -3.58 11.09
C LEU A 78 -10.77 -3.39 11.65
N PRO A 79 -10.43 -4.01 12.80
CA PRO A 79 -9.07 -4.05 13.34
C PRO A 79 -8.09 -4.68 12.35
N THR A 80 -7.30 -3.85 11.67
CA THR A 80 -6.43 -4.27 10.57
C THR A 80 -4.96 -4.12 10.94
N PHE A 81 -4.15 -5.12 10.59
CA PHE A 81 -2.73 -5.23 10.91
C PHE A 81 -1.93 -5.39 9.63
N VAL A 82 -0.97 -4.50 9.42
CA VAL A 82 -0.05 -4.57 8.28
C VAL A 82 1.22 -5.29 8.71
N ILE A 83 1.52 -6.40 8.08
CA ILE A 83 2.58 -7.32 8.46
C ILE A 83 3.74 -7.20 7.47
N ASN A 84 4.96 -7.07 7.98
CA ASN A 84 6.15 -7.06 7.15
C ASN A 84 6.38 -8.46 6.53
N PRO A 85 6.60 -8.57 5.21
CA PRO A 85 6.89 -9.82 4.51
C PRO A 85 8.02 -10.65 5.12
N LEU A 86 8.99 -10.02 5.76
CA LEU A 86 10.06 -10.72 6.49
C LEU A 86 9.51 -11.53 7.67
N HIS A 87 8.54 -10.98 8.41
CA HIS A 87 7.91 -11.69 9.54
C HIS A 87 7.07 -12.86 9.06
N THR A 88 6.28 -12.68 8.00
CA THR A 88 5.48 -13.76 7.38
C THR A 88 6.39 -14.91 6.93
N ASN A 89 7.52 -14.57 6.27
CA ASN A 89 8.48 -15.55 5.80
C ASN A 89 9.17 -16.32 6.95
N LEU A 90 9.55 -15.62 8.03
CA LEU A 90 10.15 -16.25 9.21
C LEU A 90 9.13 -17.15 9.92
N PHE A 91 7.88 -16.71 10.07
CA PHE A 91 6.82 -17.49 10.68
C PHE A 91 6.52 -18.75 9.87
N ARG A 92 6.42 -18.64 8.54
CA ARG A 92 6.25 -19.78 7.64
C ARG A 92 7.37 -20.81 7.79
N LYS A 93 8.64 -20.37 7.88
CA LYS A 93 9.78 -21.26 8.10
C LYS A 93 9.71 -21.98 9.45
N SER A 94 9.11 -21.38 10.47
CA SER A 94 8.91 -22.01 11.77
C SER A 94 7.82 -23.08 11.77
N LEU A 95 6.82 -22.94 10.88
CA LEU A 95 5.71 -23.90 10.76
C LEU A 95 6.06 -25.15 9.96
N SER A 96 6.93 -25.06 8.98
CA SER A 96 7.25 -26.17 8.09
C SER A 96 8.64 -26.06 7.47
N LEU A 97 9.35 -27.18 7.46
CA LEU A 97 10.60 -27.35 6.73
C LEU A 97 10.39 -27.48 5.20
N ARG A 98 9.17 -27.71 4.74
CA ARG A 98 8.83 -27.80 3.30
C ARG A 98 8.52 -26.42 2.75
N GLN A 99 9.29 -25.98 1.77
CA GLN A 99 9.14 -24.70 1.07
C GLN A 99 8.08 -24.78 -0.05
N THR A 100 6.83 -25.09 0.26
CA THR A 100 5.75 -24.94 -0.73
C THR A 100 5.21 -23.50 -0.63
N LYS A 101 5.61 -22.66 -1.57
CA LYS A 101 5.10 -21.29 -1.70
C LYS A 101 3.93 -21.29 -2.69
N THR A 102 2.72 -21.04 -2.19
CA THR A 102 1.56 -20.69 -3.02
C THR A 102 0.81 -19.56 -2.32
N ASP A 103 0.24 -18.64 -3.08
CA ASP A 103 -0.48 -17.46 -2.57
C ASP A 103 -1.56 -17.86 -1.54
N LYS A 104 -2.22 -19.01 -1.75
CA LYS A 104 -3.21 -19.56 -0.79
C LYS A 104 -2.58 -20.00 0.54
N VAL A 105 -1.35 -20.49 0.52
CA VAL A 105 -0.60 -20.85 1.73
C VAL A 105 -0.16 -19.59 2.47
N ASP A 106 0.13 -18.52 1.75
CA ASP A 106 0.58 -17.27 2.34
C ASP A 106 -0.57 -16.57 3.09
N ALA A 107 -1.78 -16.50 2.53
CA ALA A 107 -2.98 -16.01 3.24
C ALA A 107 -3.30 -16.83 4.51
N HIS A 108 -3.22 -18.16 4.43
CA HIS A 108 -3.39 -19.03 5.60
C HIS A 108 -2.31 -18.77 6.65
N THR A 109 -1.05 -18.63 6.26
CA THR A 109 0.07 -18.34 7.17
C THR A 109 -0.12 -17.02 7.91
N ILE A 110 -0.63 -15.99 7.22
CA ILE A 110 -0.96 -14.69 7.83
C ILE A 110 -2.05 -14.86 8.89
N ALA A 111 -3.12 -15.59 8.60
CA ALA A 111 -4.18 -15.85 9.57
C ALA A 111 -3.66 -16.60 10.80
N LEU A 112 -2.84 -17.62 10.64
CA LEU A 112 -2.21 -18.36 11.76
C LEU A 112 -1.25 -17.47 12.56
N MET A 113 -0.51 -16.59 11.91
CA MET A 113 0.35 -15.63 12.59
C MET A 113 -0.45 -14.67 13.46
N MET A 114 -1.61 -14.18 12.96
CA MET A 114 -2.52 -13.35 13.74
C MET A 114 -3.10 -14.11 14.96
N MET A 115 -3.37 -15.41 14.80
CA MET A 115 -3.89 -16.28 15.87
C MET A 115 -2.83 -16.60 16.93
N SER A 116 -1.55 -16.68 16.58
CA SER A 116 -0.45 -17.05 17.49
C SER A 116 -0.11 -15.99 18.56
N GLY A 117 -0.80 -14.85 18.55
CA GLY A 117 -0.61 -13.80 19.57
C GLY A 117 0.69 -12.99 19.41
N VAL A 118 1.32 -13.03 18.24
CA VAL A 118 2.45 -12.13 17.92
C VAL A 118 2.01 -10.69 18.18
N ASN A 119 2.81 -9.94 18.94
CA ASN A 119 2.49 -8.56 19.32
C ASN A 119 2.57 -7.65 18.08
N LEU A 120 1.46 -7.55 17.37
CA LEU A 120 1.27 -6.68 16.22
C LEU A 120 0.44 -5.46 16.65
N GLN A 121 0.85 -4.28 16.20
CA GLN A 121 0.06 -3.08 16.38
C GLN A 121 -0.96 -2.95 15.23
N SER A 122 -2.23 -2.70 15.61
CA SER A 122 -3.27 -2.41 14.61
C SER A 122 -2.97 -1.11 13.88
N TYR A 123 -3.22 -1.08 12.60
CA TYR A 123 -3.07 0.12 11.78
C TYR A 123 -4.22 1.08 12.09
N SER A 124 -3.88 2.29 12.54
CA SER A 124 -4.88 3.30 12.88
C SER A 124 -5.19 4.18 11.66
N ASN A 125 -6.35 4.83 11.70
CA ASN A 125 -6.73 5.83 10.69
C ASN A 125 -5.67 6.96 10.59
N THR A 126 -5.13 7.40 11.72
CA THR A 126 -4.05 8.39 11.78
C THR A 126 -2.78 7.90 11.08
N SER A 127 -2.42 6.61 11.25
CA SER A 127 -1.25 6.03 10.57
C SER A 127 -1.46 5.96 9.06
N TYR A 128 -2.67 5.63 8.60
CA TYR A 128 -3.03 5.63 7.19
C TYR A 128 -2.87 7.01 6.56
N HIS A 129 -3.46 8.04 7.14
CA HIS A 129 -3.34 9.42 6.64
C HIS A 129 -1.91 9.96 6.70
N ASN A 130 -1.12 9.56 7.70
CA ASN A 130 0.31 9.91 7.75
C ASN A 130 1.10 9.34 6.58
N GLU A 131 0.81 8.13 6.12
CA GLU A 131 1.46 7.55 4.93
C GLU A 131 1.03 8.24 3.64
N GLU A 132 -0.25 8.62 3.51
CA GLU A 132 -0.73 9.45 2.39
C GLU A 132 0.03 10.79 2.35
N LEU A 133 0.14 11.47 3.49
CA LEU A 133 0.86 12.74 3.58
C LEU A 133 2.34 12.59 3.25
N LYS A 134 2.99 11.52 3.70
CA LYS A 134 4.38 11.20 3.33
C LYS A 134 4.52 10.98 1.82
N SER A 135 3.60 10.28 1.18
CA SER A 135 3.60 10.03 -0.26
C SER A 135 3.50 11.35 -1.05
N LEU A 136 2.57 12.23 -0.66
CA LEU A 136 2.42 13.56 -1.27
C LEU A 136 3.67 14.43 -1.07
N THR A 137 4.27 14.38 0.12
CA THR A 137 5.49 15.14 0.43
C THR A 137 6.66 14.66 -0.42
N ARG A 138 6.85 13.35 -0.59
CA ARG A 138 7.86 12.77 -1.48
C ARG A 138 7.62 13.18 -2.93
N TYR A 139 6.39 13.04 -3.42
CA TYR A 139 6.03 13.46 -4.78
C TYR A 139 6.34 14.94 -5.02
N ARG A 140 5.97 15.82 -4.07
CA ARG A 140 6.32 17.24 -4.14
C ARG A 140 7.83 17.46 -4.21
N PHE A 141 8.60 16.76 -3.37
CA PHE A 141 10.07 16.84 -3.38
C PHE A 141 10.63 16.46 -4.74
N ASP A 142 10.20 15.34 -5.33
CA ASP A 142 10.65 14.87 -6.63
C ASP A 142 10.34 15.90 -7.73
N LYS A 143 9.14 16.48 -7.72
CA LYS A 143 8.76 17.54 -8.67
C LYS A 143 9.60 18.82 -8.52
N VAL A 144 9.97 19.18 -7.30
CA VAL A 144 10.90 20.30 -7.07
C VAL A 144 12.30 20.01 -7.65
N GLN A 145 12.78 18.78 -7.47
CA GLN A 145 14.07 18.35 -8.03
C GLN A 145 14.05 18.32 -9.57
N GLU A 146 13.00 17.77 -10.17
CA GLU A 146 12.80 17.78 -11.63
C GLU A 146 12.81 19.22 -12.17
N ARG A 147 12.06 20.12 -11.53
CA ARG A 147 12.04 21.54 -11.90
C ARG A 147 13.44 22.17 -11.82
N ALA A 148 14.20 21.88 -10.78
CA ALA A 148 15.57 22.42 -10.64
C ALA A 148 16.47 21.94 -11.78
N LYS A 149 16.41 20.65 -12.14
CA LYS A 149 17.16 20.09 -13.29
C LYS A 149 16.78 20.75 -14.61
N LEU A 150 15.47 20.96 -14.85
CA LEU A 150 15.00 21.66 -16.05
C LEU A 150 15.51 23.09 -16.14
N LYS A 151 15.47 23.83 -15.02
CA LYS A 151 16.01 25.19 -14.95
C LYS A 151 17.49 25.23 -15.32
N THR A 152 18.29 24.35 -14.74
CA THR A 152 19.73 24.25 -15.07
C THR A 152 19.95 23.92 -16.54
N SER A 153 19.15 23.03 -17.13
CA SER A 153 19.22 22.67 -18.53
C SER A 153 18.87 23.85 -19.44
N ILE A 154 17.85 24.63 -19.12
CA ILE A 154 17.47 25.83 -19.85
C ILE A 154 18.60 26.87 -19.80
N SER A 155 19.13 27.19 -18.61
CA SER A 155 20.24 28.12 -18.46
C SER A 155 21.45 27.69 -19.30
N ARG A 156 21.79 26.41 -19.29
CA ARG A 156 22.90 25.86 -20.09
C ARG A 156 22.65 26.06 -21.60
N LEU A 157 21.45 25.78 -22.08
CA LEU A 157 21.09 25.92 -23.49
C LEU A 157 21.13 27.39 -23.91
N VAL A 158 20.61 28.29 -23.10
CA VAL A 158 20.67 29.75 -23.37
C VAL A 158 22.12 30.22 -23.44
N ASN A 159 22.97 29.81 -22.51
CA ASN A 159 24.40 30.19 -22.54
C ASN A 159 25.13 29.69 -23.78
N ILE A 160 24.69 28.59 -24.39
CA ILE A 160 25.28 28.07 -25.63
C ILE A 160 24.74 28.81 -26.85
N LEU A 161 23.43 29.07 -26.90
CA LEU A 161 22.74 29.55 -28.09
C LEU A 161 22.62 31.07 -28.16
N PHE A 162 22.41 31.73 -27.01
CA PHE A 162 22.16 33.16 -26.91
C PHE A 162 22.58 33.72 -25.53
N PRO A 163 23.88 33.80 -25.21
CA PRO A 163 24.38 34.17 -23.89
C PRO A 163 23.98 35.59 -23.46
N GLU A 164 23.70 36.49 -24.40
CA GLU A 164 23.27 37.86 -24.09
C GLU A 164 21.87 37.93 -23.48
N LEU A 165 21.04 36.91 -23.67
CA LEU A 165 19.66 36.88 -23.15
C LEU A 165 19.62 37.05 -21.64
N GLU A 166 20.57 36.46 -20.90
CA GLU A 166 20.62 36.58 -19.43
C GLU A 166 20.81 38.04 -18.96
N LYS A 167 21.43 38.89 -19.79
CA LYS A 167 21.65 40.33 -19.52
C LYS A 167 20.43 41.17 -19.85
N LEU A 168 19.55 40.69 -20.74
CA LEU A 168 18.38 41.41 -21.25
C LEU A 168 17.12 41.16 -20.42
N VAL A 169 17.08 40.07 -19.66
CA VAL A 169 15.88 39.65 -18.93
C VAL A 169 16.16 39.52 -17.44
N PRO A 170 15.20 39.87 -16.57
CA PRO A 170 15.36 39.74 -15.12
C PRO A 170 15.52 38.28 -14.64
N SER A 171 14.97 37.32 -15.40
CA SER A 171 15.09 35.89 -15.13
C SER A 171 14.72 35.06 -16.37
N LEU A 172 15.57 34.11 -16.75
CA LEU A 172 15.29 33.16 -17.83
C LEU A 172 14.06 32.26 -17.58
N HIS A 173 13.60 32.17 -16.34
CA HIS A 173 12.53 31.25 -15.92
C HIS A 173 11.16 31.93 -15.78
N MET A 174 11.01 33.17 -16.26
CA MET A 174 9.71 33.83 -16.35
C MET A 174 8.88 33.21 -17.47
N VAL A 175 7.58 33.05 -17.24
CA VAL A 175 6.65 32.44 -18.21
C VAL A 175 6.68 33.18 -19.55
N SER A 176 6.74 34.53 -19.53
CA SER A 176 6.82 35.35 -20.73
C SER A 176 8.09 35.10 -21.56
N ILE A 177 9.24 34.79 -20.92
CA ILE A 177 10.46 34.47 -21.61
C ILE A 177 10.45 33.06 -22.16
N LEU A 178 9.93 32.09 -21.39
CA LEU A 178 9.80 30.72 -21.85
C LEU A 178 8.85 30.60 -23.05
N SER A 179 7.81 31.45 -23.14
CA SER A 179 6.94 31.48 -24.31
C SER A 179 7.59 32.04 -25.58
N LEU A 180 8.60 32.90 -25.45
CA LEU A 180 9.38 33.41 -26.59
C LEU A 180 10.39 32.39 -27.16
N ILE A 181 10.78 31.40 -26.36
CA ILE A 181 11.70 30.32 -26.80
C ILE A 181 10.90 29.24 -27.55
N HIS A 182 9.58 29.29 -27.53
CA HIS A 182 8.68 28.32 -28.16
C HIS A 182 8.25 28.68 -29.60
N ILE A 183 8.94 29.62 -30.23
CA ILE A 183 8.72 29.97 -31.65
C ILE A 183 9.61 29.11 -32.54
#